data_59b97ed346005facd3d6b44b74541e7c
#
_entry.id   59b97ed346005facd3d6b44b74541e7c
#
_cell.length_a   1.000
_cell.length_b   1.000
_cell.length_c   1.000
_cell.angle_alpha   90.00
_cell.angle_beta   90.00
_cell.angle_gamma   90.00
#
_symmetry.space_group_name_H-M   'P 1'
#
loop_
_entity.id
_entity.type
_entity.pdbx_description
1 polymer ?
#
loop_
_entity_poly.entity_id
_entity_poly.type
_entity_poly.pdbx_seq_one_letter_code
_entity_poly.pdbx_strand_id
1 'polypeptide(L)'
;MAAVDVTWRVAKLSEQLAPDVTSRVAKLNERLAQYIPPRETWNPADEALFLPTDLYQVPPAEAQAMQLKAIKYAFTRHYDNNGFYHEYCTTRGVSPGDIKTVDDLFKIPLIPDLTFKQYPEGKDFARWIARVFTGDLPKVVIKGAHPTFDQVISGFNASGLAVTYSSGTSGRFTFIPRDQKTFLAGQYGLAKSVITMWAGDLFQTDGYLLLPNPAKTNVFVGKVTTVYFDIARDVQMAIDRELTTKDIQTAMTSGGGLKGRIFSFVQNRIQRKMIDQIIEWLERHDKVGGKISLVGAPYLLYFVMQKLQADGMSFDFDADSVVVTGGGWKVRENVRMPVKDFRKQVHDVLGIPETSCLDLYGMVEGNEFMLQCPEGHYLHVPYTVCKPIVLNEDLAPAQEGELGRFAFLDALAGSYPGFIITGDQVRMFEHCPVCDRPGPVLEPEIRRAKGEEIRGCAEELRRTLARDFSGD
;
A
#
# COMPACT_ATOMS: atom_id res chain seq x y z
N MET A 1 -6.28 -27.62 43.46
CA MET A 1 -7.24 -27.60 42.36
C MET A 1 -6.75 -26.54 41.41
N ALA A 2 -6.15 -26.92 40.27
CA ALA A 2 -5.63 -25.98 39.28
C ALA A 2 -6.81 -25.36 38.53
N ALA A 3 -6.86 -24.05 38.48
CA ALA A 3 -7.81 -23.32 37.64
C ALA A 3 -7.52 -23.72 36.18
N VAL A 4 -8.48 -24.41 35.57
CA VAL A 4 -8.41 -24.73 34.14
C VAL A 4 -8.57 -23.42 33.38
N ASP A 5 -7.56 -23.07 32.61
CA ASP A 5 -7.56 -21.89 31.76
C ASP A 5 -8.71 -21.99 30.75
N VAL A 6 -9.78 -21.30 31.00
CA VAL A 6 -11.00 -21.30 30.18
C VAL A 6 -10.79 -20.46 28.91
N THR A 7 -9.84 -19.53 28.95
CA THR A 7 -9.48 -18.64 27.81
C THR A 7 -8.97 -19.43 26.61
N TRP A 8 -8.18 -20.49 26.82
CA TRP A 8 -7.72 -21.35 25.74
C TRP A 8 -8.85 -22.14 25.05
N ARG A 9 -9.86 -22.57 25.82
CA ARG A 9 -11.03 -23.30 25.25
C ARG A 9 -11.95 -22.37 24.46
N VAL A 10 -12.11 -21.11 24.86
CA VAL A 10 -12.92 -20.10 24.14
C VAL A 10 -12.22 -19.69 22.84
N ALA A 11 -10.92 -19.46 22.86
CA ALA A 11 -10.14 -19.15 21.65
C ALA A 11 -10.22 -20.30 20.62
N LYS A 12 -10.08 -21.57 21.09
CA LYS A 12 -10.16 -22.75 20.22
C LYS A 12 -11.58 -23.03 19.69
N LEU A 13 -12.62 -22.61 20.40
CA LEU A 13 -14.01 -22.70 19.94
C LEU A 13 -14.34 -21.60 18.92
N SER A 14 -13.75 -20.41 19.05
CA SER A 14 -13.91 -19.34 18.06
C SER A 14 -13.17 -19.66 16.74
N GLU A 15 -12.00 -20.32 16.80
CA GLU A 15 -11.32 -20.84 15.60
C GLU A 15 -12.14 -21.92 14.86
N GLN A 16 -12.97 -22.70 15.56
CA GLN A 16 -13.83 -23.73 14.95
C GLN A 16 -15.11 -23.15 14.31
N LEU A 17 -15.46 -21.89 14.58
CA LEU A 17 -16.67 -21.22 14.05
C LEU A 17 -16.34 -20.18 12.96
N ALA A 18 -15.09 -19.75 12.82
CA ALA A 18 -14.70 -18.87 11.73
C ALA A 18 -14.69 -19.65 10.40
N PRO A 19 -15.22 -19.08 9.31
CA PRO A 19 -15.13 -19.71 7.99
C PRO A 19 -13.66 -20.00 7.68
N ASP A 20 -13.37 -21.23 7.24
CA ASP A 20 -12.04 -21.62 6.78
C ASP A 20 -11.51 -20.64 5.74
N VAL A 21 -10.21 -20.34 5.77
CA VAL A 21 -9.53 -19.41 4.84
C VAL A 21 -9.84 -19.76 3.38
N THR A 22 -9.95 -21.03 3.04
CA THR A 22 -10.30 -21.50 1.70
C THR A 22 -11.69 -21.01 1.29
N SER A 23 -12.67 -21.11 2.18
CA SER A 23 -14.03 -20.63 1.94
C SER A 23 -14.09 -19.11 1.78
N ARG A 24 -13.34 -18.37 2.60
CA ARG A 24 -13.27 -16.89 2.50
C ARG A 24 -12.65 -16.45 1.19
N VAL A 25 -11.55 -17.09 0.75
CA VAL A 25 -10.90 -16.81 -0.51
C VAL A 25 -11.75 -17.22 -1.72
N ALA A 26 -12.49 -18.33 -1.63
CA ALA A 26 -13.45 -18.71 -2.67
C ALA A 26 -14.54 -17.64 -2.84
N LYS A 27 -15.09 -17.13 -1.73
CA LYS A 27 -16.06 -16.01 -1.73
C LYS A 27 -15.45 -14.71 -2.27
N LEU A 28 -14.17 -14.43 -1.94
CA LEU A 28 -13.43 -13.30 -2.51
C LEU A 28 -13.32 -13.42 -4.02
N ASN A 29 -12.92 -14.57 -4.54
CA ASN A 29 -12.77 -14.84 -5.96
C ASN A 29 -14.11 -14.68 -6.71
N GLU A 30 -15.21 -15.10 -6.13
CA GLU A 30 -16.55 -14.88 -6.68
C GLU A 30 -16.89 -13.38 -6.75
N ARG A 31 -16.70 -12.66 -5.65
CA ARG A 31 -16.97 -11.22 -5.56
C ARG A 31 -16.08 -10.39 -6.47
N LEU A 32 -14.81 -10.75 -6.58
CA LEU A 32 -13.79 -10.04 -7.35
C LEU A 32 -13.47 -10.73 -8.68
N ALA A 33 -14.40 -11.46 -9.27
CA ALA A 33 -14.16 -12.15 -10.55
C ALA A 33 -13.68 -11.20 -11.66
N GLN A 34 -14.16 -9.95 -11.70
CA GLN A 34 -13.71 -8.92 -12.64
C GLN A 34 -12.28 -8.43 -12.43
N TYR A 35 -11.64 -8.74 -11.29
CA TYR A 35 -10.25 -8.43 -10.98
C TYR A 35 -9.29 -9.54 -11.43
N ILE A 36 -9.81 -10.73 -11.69
CA ILE A 36 -9.03 -11.92 -12.05
C ILE A 36 -9.09 -12.11 -13.55
N PRO A 37 -7.96 -12.01 -14.27
CA PRO A 37 -7.94 -12.24 -15.71
C PRO A 37 -8.29 -13.71 -16.04
N PRO A 38 -8.75 -14.02 -17.26
CA PRO A 38 -8.97 -15.40 -17.70
C PRO A 38 -7.70 -16.24 -17.51
N ARG A 39 -7.86 -17.47 -16.98
CA ARG A 39 -6.72 -18.30 -16.55
C ARG A 39 -5.73 -18.61 -17.68
N GLU A 40 -6.22 -18.75 -18.90
CA GLU A 40 -5.42 -18.99 -20.10
C GLU A 40 -4.50 -17.80 -20.47
N THR A 41 -4.72 -16.63 -19.90
CA THR A 41 -3.91 -15.42 -20.09
C THR A 41 -2.93 -15.15 -18.97
N TRP A 42 -2.89 -16.03 -17.96
CA TRP A 42 -2.04 -15.83 -16.79
C TRP A 42 -0.57 -15.91 -17.17
N ASN A 43 0.17 -14.94 -16.69
CA ASN A 43 1.62 -14.94 -16.67
C ASN A 43 2.14 -15.41 -15.29
N PRO A 44 3.45 -15.61 -15.10
CA PRO A 44 4.00 -16.08 -13.83
C PRO A 44 3.67 -15.19 -12.61
N ALA A 45 3.47 -13.87 -12.78
CA ALA A 45 3.06 -13.00 -11.68
C ALA A 45 1.57 -13.21 -11.32
N ASP A 46 0.72 -13.45 -12.32
CA ASP A 46 -0.67 -13.83 -12.09
C ASP A 46 -0.78 -15.17 -11.33
N GLU A 47 0.04 -16.18 -11.75
CA GLU A 47 0.11 -17.47 -11.04
C GLU A 47 0.52 -17.28 -9.58
N ALA A 48 1.55 -16.50 -9.32
CA ALA A 48 2.05 -16.25 -7.96
C ALA A 48 1.05 -15.51 -7.07
N LEU A 49 0.12 -14.73 -7.64
CA LEU A 49 -0.93 -14.01 -6.93
C LEU A 49 -2.20 -14.84 -6.74
N PHE A 50 -2.66 -15.53 -7.80
CA PHE A 50 -4.00 -16.13 -7.82
C PHE A 50 -4.04 -17.61 -7.42
N LEU A 51 -2.94 -18.40 -7.62
CA LEU A 51 -2.92 -19.82 -7.25
C LEU A 51 -2.91 -20.06 -5.73
N PRO A 52 -2.06 -19.38 -4.94
CA PRO A 52 -2.05 -19.61 -3.50
C PRO A 52 -3.39 -19.23 -2.87
N THR A 53 -3.94 -20.09 -2.01
CA THR A 53 -5.12 -19.74 -1.21
C THR A 53 -4.77 -18.64 -0.21
N ASP A 54 -3.65 -18.77 0.47
CA ASP A 54 -3.12 -17.79 1.41
C ASP A 54 -1.71 -17.37 0.97
N LEU A 55 -1.50 -16.05 0.79
CA LEU A 55 -0.21 -15.49 0.36
C LEU A 55 0.88 -15.60 1.44
N TYR A 56 0.50 -15.87 2.68
CA TYR A 56 1.38 -15.92 3.84
C TYR A 56 1.60 -17.34 4.39
N GLN A 57 0.97 -18.36 3.76
CA GLN A 57 1.05 -19.76 4.19
C GLN A 57 1.63 -20.70 3.11
N VAL A 58 2.20 -20.14 2.04
CA VAL A 58 2.85 -20.95 1.00
C VAL A 58 4.15 -21.54 1.57
N PRO A 59 4.41 -22.84 1.36
CA PRO A 59 5.68 -23.44 1.78
C PRO A 59 6.89 -22.70 1.17
N PRO A 60 7.98 -22.43 1.92
CA PRO A 60 9.06 -21.57 1.47
C PRO A 60 9.68 -21.95 0.12
N ALA A 61 9.90 -23.24 -0.12
CA ALA A 61 10.48 -23.71 -1.39
C ALA A 61 9.56 -23.46 -2.60
N GLU A 62 8.24 -23.64 -2.40
CA GLU A 62 7.22 -23.37 -3.42
C GLU A 62 7.12 -21.87 -3.70
N ALA A 63 7.06 -21.06 -2.64
CA ALA A 63 7.01 -19.62 -2.74
C ALA A 63 8.24 -19.03 -3.43
N GLN A 64 9.45 -19.52 -3.11
CA GLN A 64 10.69 -19.11 -3.78
C GLN A 64 10.68 -19.46 -5.28
N ALA A 65 10.14 -20.62 -5.64
CA ALA A 65 10.01 -21.02 -7.05
C ALA A 65 9.02 -20.12 -7.81
N MET A 66 7.87 -19.78 -7.20
CA MET A 66 6.90 -18.82 -7.73
C MET A 66 7.51 -17.41 -7.85
N GLN A 67 8.14 -16.94 -6.80
CA GLN A 67 8.79 -15.62 -6.73
C GLN A 67 9.83 -15.46 -7.84
N LEU A 68 10.73 -16.44 -8.01
CA LEU A 68 11.77 -16.41 -9.04
C LEU A 68 11.15 -16.29 -10.44
N LYS A 69 10.14 -17.11 -10.75
CA LYS A 69 9.46 -17.08 -12.05
C LYS A 69 8.74 -15.75 -12.29
N ALA A 70 8.02 -15.26 -11.29
CA ALA A 70 7.24 -14.03 -11.36
C ALA A 70 8.13 -12.79 -11.52
N ILE A 71 9.18 -12.65 -10.70
CA ILE A 71 10.09 -11.51 -10.77
C ILE A 71 10.94 -11.55 -12.05
N LYS A 72 11.44 -12.74 -12.45
CA LYS A 72 12.16 -12.87 -13.72
C LYS A 72 11.29 -12.48 -14.91
N TYR A 73 10.01 -12.88 -14.91
CA TYR A 73 9.06 -12.48 -15.95
C TYR A 73 8.90 -10.95 -15.98
N ALA A 74 8.65 -10.32 -14.83
CA ALA A 74 8.52 -8.86 -14.72
C ALA A 74 9.81 -8.15 -15.17
N PHE A 75 10.98 -8.64 -14.76
CA PHE A 75 12.28 -8.11 -15.18
C PHE A 75 12.47 -8.20 -16.69
N THR A 76 12.21 -9.38 -17.30
CA THR A 76 12.29 -9.56 -18.75
C THR A 76 11.37 -8.58 -19.47
N ARG A 77 10.11 -8.47 -19.02
CA ARG A 77 9.14 -7.55 -19.59
C ARG A 77 9.63 -6.10 -19.58
N HIS A 78 10.17 -5.63 -18.46
CA HIS A 78 10.68 -4.25 -18.35
C HIS A 78 11.96 -4.05 -19.15
N TYR A 79 12.85 -5.02 -19.15
CA TYR A 79 14.07 -4.99 -19.95
C TYR A 79 13.76 -4.87 -21.44
N ASP A 80 12.79 -5.64 -21.95
CA ASP A 80 12.45 -5.68 -23.38
C ASP A 80 11.56 -4.51 -23.82
N ASN A 81 10.68 -3.98 -22.95
CA ASN A 81 9.61 -3.07 -23.34
C ASN A 81 9.63 -1.70 -22.63
N ASN A 82 10.70 -1.37 -21.90
CA ASN A 82 10.91 -0.06 -21.32
C ASN A 82 12.31 0.44 -21.63
N GLY A 83 12.43 1.35 -22.59
CA GLY A 83 13.72 1.82 -23.10
C GLY A 83 14.61 2.47 -22.02
N PHE A 84 14.00 3.21 -21.08
CA PHE A 84 14.71 3.79 -19.94
C PHE A 84 15.31 2.69 -19.04
N TYR A 85 14.55 1.66 -18.69
CA TYR A 85 15.04 0.59 -17.82
C TYR A 85 16.02 -0.34 -18.55
N HIS A 86 15.82 -0.56 -19.85
CA HIS A 86 16.76 -1.28 -20.70
C HIS A 86 18.16 -0.65 -20.69
N GLU A 87 18.24 0.69 -20.94
CA GLU A 87 19.50 1.42 -20.90
C GLU A 87 20.14 1.33 -19.50
N TYR A 88 19.33 1.48 -18.44
CA TYR A 88 19.78 1.36 -17.07
C TYR A 88 20.38 0.01 -16.70
N CYS A 89 19.78 -1.08 -17.17
CA CYS A 89 20.29 -2.45 -17.00
C CYS A 89 21.55 -2.70 -17.82
N THR A 90 21.55 -2.29 -19.08
CA THR A 90 22.67 -2.48 -20.00
C THR A 90 23.94 -1.77 -19.51
N THR A 91 23.82 -0.55 -19.01
CA THR A 91 24.93 0.21 -18.41
C THR A 91 25.55 -0.53 -17.21
N ARG A 92 24.78 -1.36 -16.51
CA ARG A 92 25.23 -2.19 -15.38
C ARG A 92 25.63 -3.60 -15.77
N GLY A 93 25.52 -3.95 -17.05
CA GLY A 93 25.86 -5.27 -17.55
C GLY A 93 24.95 -6.39 -17.08
N VAL A 94 23.68 -6.08 -16.75
CA VAL A 94 22.70 -7.05 -16.27
C VAL A 94 21.59 -7.26 -17.29
N SER A 95 21.28 -8.51 -17.57
CA SER A 95 20.25 -8.93 -18.50
C SER A 95 19.34 -10.03 -17.88
N PRO A 96 18.17 -10.31 -18.45
CA PRO A 96 17.33 -11.42 -17.99
C PRO A 96 17.99 -12.81 -18.03
N GLY A 97 19.00 -12.99 -18.87
CA GLY A 97 19.79 -14.22 -18.96
C GLY A 97 20.64 -14.50 -17.72
N ASP A 98 20.95 -13.46 -16.93
CA ASP A 98 21.77 -13.56 -15.72
C ASP A 98 20.97 -14.02 -14.49
N ILE A 99 19.63 -14.04 -14.59
CA ILE A 99 18.73 -14.42 -13.50
C ILE A 99 18.33 -15.89 -13.67
N LYS A 100 18.95 -16.79 -12.89
CA LYS A 100 18.73 -18.25 -12.94
C LYS A 100 18.28 -18.83 -11.61
N THR A 101 18.67 -18.23 -10.51
CA THR A 101 18.38 -18.67 -9.15
C THR A 101 17.75 -17.56 -8.33
N VAL A 102 17.24 -17.86 -7.13
CA VAL A 102 16.68 -16.85 -6.20
C VAL A 102 17.75 -15.86 -5.76
N ASP A 103 19.00 -16.30 -5.65
CA ASP A 103 20.11 -15.42 -5.27
C ASP A 103 20.47 -14.44 -6.39
N ASP A 104 20.24 -14.82 -7.64
CA ASP A 104 20.47 -13.92 -8.77
C ASP A 104 19.50 -12.73 -8.79
N LEU A 105 18.39 -12.81 -8.07
CA LEU A 105 17.43 -11.69 -7.96
C LEU A 105 18.09 -10.41 -7.39
N PHE A 106 19.13 -10.55 -6.56
CA PHE A 106 19.90 -9.40 -6.06
C PHE A 106 20.72 -8.67 -7.14
N LYS A 107 20.89 -9.28 -8.33
CA LYS A 107 21.55 -8.64 -9.49
C LYS A 107 20.65 -7.65 -10.21
N ILE A 108 19.32 -7.75 -10.05
CA ILE A 108 18.36 -6.90 -10.75
C ILE A 108 18.58 -5.44 -10.31
N PRO A 109 18.83 -4.52 -11.26
CA PRO A 109 19.08 -3.12 -10.93
C PRO A 109 17.88 -2.45 -10.29
N LEU A 110 18.08 -1.91 -9.08
CA LEU A 110 17.05 -1.23 -8.30
C LEU A 110 16.99 0.26 -8.66
N ILE A 111 15.80 0.81 -8.81
CA ILE A 111 15.55 2.22 -9.10
C ILE A 111 15.34 2.97 -7.77
N PRO A 112 16.08 4.06 -7.49
CA PRO A 112 15.78 4.93 -6.36
C PRO A 112 14.40 5.58 -6.48
N ASP A 113 13.61 5.59 -5.40
CA ASP A 113 12.26 6.21 -5.35
C ASP A 113 12.27 7.69 -5.76
N LEU A 114 13.37 8.39 -5.55
CA LEU A 114 13.59 9.75 -6.01
C LEU A 114 13.44 9.93 -7.53
N THR A 115 13.71 8.90 -8.32
CA THR A 115 13.54 8.94 -9.78
C THR A 115 12.10 9.32 -10.14
N PHE A 116 11.13 8.80 -9.39
CA PHE A 116 9.70 9.07 -9.60
C PHE A 116 9.22 10.41 -9.00
N LYS A 117 10.10 11.15 -8.32
CA LYS A 117 9.85 12.48 -7.74
C LYS A 117 10.50 13.61 -8.55
N GLN A 118 11.26 13.27 -9.60
CA GLN A 118 11.97 14.21 -10.46
C GLN A 118 11.33 14.28 -11.85
N TYR A 119 10.23 14.96 -11.94
CA TYR A 119 9.41 15.12 -13.15
C TYR A 119 9.32 16.59 -13.56
N PRO A 120 9.23 16.86 -14.89
CA PRO A 120 8.99 18.20 -15.43
C PRO A 120 7.51 18.60 -15.27
N GLU A 121 7.19 19.82 -15.66
CA GLU A 121 5.81 20.34 -15.69
C GLU A 121 5.25 20.36 -17.13
N GLY A 122 3.95 20.61 -17.24
CA GLY A 122 3.27 20.83 -18.50
C GLY A 122 3.24 19.59 -19.40
N LYS A 123 3.50 19.77 -20.69
CA LYS A 123 3.50 18.67 -21.68
C LYS A 123 4.63 17.67 -21.46
N ASP A 124 5.76 18.13 -20.94
CA ASP A 124 6.89 17.26 -20.68
C ASP A 124 6.64 16.29 -19.54
N PHE A 125 5.75 16.63 -18.60
CA PHE A 125 5.25 15.67 -17.60
C PHE A 125 4.55 14.48 -18.24
N ALA A 126 3.77 14.72 -19.30
CA ALA A 126 3.13 13.62 -20.02
C ALA A 126 4.15 12.72 -20.74
N ARG A 127 5.19 13.31 -21.34
CA ARG A 127 6.30 12.57 -21.96
C ARG A 127 7.06 11.74 -20.91
N TRP A 128 7.28 12.34 -19.74
CA TRP A 128 7.91 11.65 -18.62
C TRP A 128 7.09 10.44 -18.14
N ILE A 129 5.76 10.57 -17.95
CA ILE A 129 4.88 9.44 -17.63
C ILE A 129 4.99 8.36 -18.71
N ALA A 130 5.00 8.75 -19.98
CA ALA A 130 5.12 7.83 -21.10
C ALA A 130 6.43 7.02 -21.07
N ARG A 131 7.53 7.61 -20.61
CA ARG A 131 8.84 6.92 -20.48
C ARG A 131 8.91 5.98 -19.28
N VAL A 132 8.23 6.31 -18.19
CA VAL A 132 8.13 5.43 -17.01
C VAL A 132 7.26 4.21 -17.33
N PHE A 133 6.27 4.36 -18.19
CA PHE A 133 5.35 3.28 -18.54
C PHE A 133 6.05 2.18 -19.36
N THR A 134 5.75 0.91 -19.06
CA THR A 134 6.27 -0.25 -19.77
C THR A 134 5.24 -0.80 -20.74
N GLY A 135 5.60 -0.88 -21.99
CA GLY A 135 4.76 -1.40 -23.08
C GLY A 135 4.11 -0.28 -23.91
N ASP A 136 3.16 -0.65 -24.75
CA ASP A 136 2.49 0.26 -25.68
C ASP A 136 1.52 1.17 -24.96
N LEU A 137 1.67 2.48 -25.16
CA LEU A 137 0.75 3.47 -24.64
C LEU A 137 -0.51 3.58 -25.50
N PRO A 138 -1.69 3.63 -24.91
CA PRO A 138 -2.89 4.00 -25.63
C PRO A 138 -2.78 5.44 -26.16
N LYS A 139 -3.64 5.82 -27.11
CA LYS A 139 -3.71 7.21 -27.57
C LYS A 139 -4.20 8.12 -26.46
N VAL A 140 -3.31 8.93 -25.92
CA VAL A 140 -3.59 9.89 -24.84
C VAL A 140 -3.87 11.28 -25.45
N VAL A 141 -4.96 11.92 -25.02
CA VAL A 141 -5.31 13.28 -25.42
C VAL A 141 -5.23 14.21 -24.22
N ILE A 142 -4.30 15.17 -24.26
CA ILE A 142 -4.11 16.16 -23.21
C ILE A 142 -4.50 17.53 -23.76
N LYS A 143 -5.43 18.19 -23.06
CA LYS A 143 -5.95 19.51 -23.45
C LYS A 143 -5.10 20.64 -22.87
N GLY A 144 -4.99 21.73 -23.62
CA GLY A 144 -4.30 22.95 -23.19
C GLY A 144 -2.85 23.07 -23.66
N ALA A 145 -2.37 24.30 -23.71
CA ALA A 145 -0.98 24.61 -24.09
C ALA A 145 0.00 24.32 -22.92
N HIS A 146 -0.42 24.63 -21.70
CA HIS A 146 0.31 24.42 -20.45
C HIS A 146 -0.55 23.61 -19.47
N PRO A 147 -0.70 22.29 -19.66
CA PRO A 147 -1.57 21.48 -18.83
C PRO A 147 -1.01 21.35 -17.40
N THR A 148 -1.91 21.38 -16.42
CA THR A 148 -1.58 21.06 -15.03
C THR A 148 -1.36 19.55 -14.85
N PHE A 149 -0.79 19.13 -13.71
CA PHE A 149 -0.66 17.70 -13.38
C PHE A 149 -2.01 16.99 -13.44
N ASP A 150 -3.07 17.57 -12.85
CA ASP A 150 -4.40 16.97 -12.85
C ASP A 150 -4.99 16.84 -14.26
N GLN A 151 -4.72 17.78 -15.16
CA GLN A 151 -5.16 17.69 -16.57
C GLN A 151 -4.40 16.58 -17.33
N VAL A 152 -3.10 16.42 -17.08
CA VAL A 152 -2.31 15.33 -17.65
C VAL A 152 -2.81 13.98 -17.12
N ILE A 153 -2.96 13.84 -15.80
CA ILE A 153 -3.48 12.64 -15.15
C ILE A 153 -4.86 12.27 -15.72
N SER A 154 -5.76 13.24 -15.85
CA SER A 154 -7.10 13.03 -16.44
C SER A 154 -7.02 12.53 -17.87
N GLY A 155 -6.07 13.02 -18.67
CA GLY A 155 -5.87 12.53 -20.05
C GLY A 155 -5.43 11.06 -20.09
N PHE A 156 -4.52 10.65 -19.22
CA PHE A 156 -4.10 9.25 -19.11
C PHE A 156 -5.23 8.36 -18.54
N ASN A 157 -5.93 8.81 -17.51
CA ASN A 157 -7.04 8.05 -16.94
C ASN A 157 -8.18 7.85 -17.95
N ALA A 158 -8.47 8.86 -18.78
CA ALA A 158 -9.46 8.75 -19.85
C ALA A 158 -9.05 7.77 -20.97
N SER A 159 -7.76 7.44 -21.06
CA SER A 159 -7.24 6.44 -22.02
C SER A 159 -7.14 5.03 -21.43
N GLY A 160 -7.65 4.80 -20.21
CA GLY A 160 -7.66 3.49 -19.55
C GLY A 160 -6.46 3.21 -18.64
N LEU A 161 -5.59 4.21 -18.42
CA LEU A 161 -4.50 4.09 -17.44
C LEU A 161 -4.91 4.70 -16.09
N ALA A 162 -4.38 4.18 -15.01
CA ALA A 162 -4.51 4.77 -13.68
C ALA A 162 -3.20 5.46 -13.28
N VAL A 163 -3.09 6.77 -13.48
CA VAL A 163 -1.96 7.53 -12.96
C VAL A 163 -2.26 7.94 -11.54
N THR A 164 -1.60 7.31 -10.60
CA THR A 164 -1.76 7.58 -9.16
C THR A 164 -0.54 8.28 -8.59
N TYR A 165 -0.73 8.96 -7.44
CA TYR A 165 0.38 9.67 -6.79
C TYR A 165 0.35 9.56 -5.27
N SER A 166 1.51 9.76 -4.65
CA SER A 166 1.66 9.81 -3.20
C SER A 166 1.04 11.07 -2.60
N SER A 167 0.78 11.08 -1.29
CA SER A 167 0.30 12.27 -0.57
C SER A 167 1.36 13.37 -0.41
N GLY A 168 2.60 13.15 -0.89
CA GLY A 168 3.64 14.17 -0.98
C GLY A 168 4.24 14.64 0.36
N THR A 169 4.28 13.82 1.41
CA THR A 169 4.85 14.18 2.72
C THR A 169 6.29 14.66 2.69
N SER A 170 7.04 14.30 1.65
CA SER A 170 8.41 14.78 1.38
C SER A 170 8.48 16.10 0.60
N GLY A 171 7.35 16.80 0.38
CA GLY A 171 7.29 18.03 -0.39
C GLY A 171 7.14 17.84 -1.91
N ARG A 172 7.25 16.60 -2.40
CA ARG A 172 7.03 16.23 -3.80
C ARG A 172 6.17 14.99 -3.91
N PHE A 173 5.38 14.90 -4.97
CA PHE A 173 4.64 13.69 -5.29
C PHE A 173 5.57 12.64 -5.89
N THR A 174 5.19 11.38 -5.75
CA THR A 174 5.63 10.30 -6.63
C THR A 174 4.47 9.99 -7.57
N PHE A 175 4.68 9.96 -8.87
CA PHE A 175 3.65 9.59 -9.85
C PHE A 175 3.95 8.24 -10.47
N ILE A 176 2.98 7.34 -10.46
CA ILE A 176 3.12 5.99 -11.02
C ILE A 176 1.96 5.72 -11.99
N PRO A 177 2.25 5.44 -13.29
CA PRO A 177 1.25 4.99 -14.24
C PRO A 177 1.02 3.48 -14.12
N ARG A 178 -0.24 3.07 -14.07
CA ARG A 178 -0.64 1.67 -14.09
C ARG A 178 -1.62 1.41 -15.22
N ASP A 179 -1.45 0.32 -15.94
CA ASP A 179 -2.53 -0.22 -16.77
C ASP A 179 -3.60 -0.87 -15.88
N GLN A 180 -4.73 -1.19 -16.47
CA GLN A 180 -5.85 -1.78 -15.74
C GLN A 180 -5.44 -3.10 -15.09
N LYS A 181 -4.67 -3.95 -15.78
CA LYS A 181 -4.24 -5.25 -15.24
C LYS A 181 -3.39 -5.10 -13.98
N THR A 182 -2.36 -4.26 -14.05
CA THR A 182 -1.48 -3.97 -12.91
C THR A 182 -2.27 -3.39 -11.73
N PHE A 183 -3.20 -2.47 -12.00
CA PHE A 183 -3.98 -1.82 -10.95
C PHE A 183 -4.94 -2.79 -10.27
N LEU A 184 -5.66 -3.60 -11.04
CA LEU A 184 -6.59 -4.61 -10.51
C LEU A 184 -5.85 -5.71 -9.73
N ALA A 185 -4.66 -6.15 -10.18
CA ALA A 185 -3.83 -7.11 -9.47
C ALA A 185 -3.42 -6.60 -8.08
N GLY A 186 -2.99 -5.32 -7.96
CA GLY A 186 -2.67 -4.70 -6.68
C GLY A 186 -3.89 -4.59 -5.75
N GLN A 187 -5.05 -4.23 -6.30
CA GLN A 187 -6.30 -4.15 -5.52
C GLN A 187 -6.75 -5.53 -5.03
N TYR A 188 -6.71 -6.56 -5.89
CA TYR A 188 -7.01 -7.93 -5.50
C TYR A 188 -6.02 -8.43 -4.44
N GLY A 189 -4.72 -8.16 -4.60
CA GLY A 189 -3.68 -8.52 -3.64
C GLY A 189 -3.93 -7.91 -2.26
N LEU A 190 -4.31 -6.63 -2.20
CA LEU A 190 -4.70 -5.94 -0.96
C LEU A 190 -5.90 -6.64 -0.29
N ALA A 191 -6.96 -6.89 -1.06
CA ALA A 191 -8.16 -7.54 -0.55
C ALA A 191 -7.86 -8.95 -0.03
N LYS A 192 -7.10 -9.75 -0.80
CA LYS A 192 -6.70 -11.10 -0.42
C LYS A 192 -5.85 -11.11 0.84
N SER A 193 -4.92 -10.16 0.97
CA SER A 193 -4.08 -10.02 2.17
C SER A 193 -4.92 -9.82 3.43
N VAL A 194 -5.92 -8.93 3.40
CA VAL A 194 -6.80 -8.71 4.55
C VAL A 194 -7.66 -9.94 4.84
N ILE A 195 -8.28 -10.55 3.81
CA ILE A 195 -9.16 -11.72 3.96
C ILE A 195 -8.41 -12.95 4.49
N THR A 196 -7.13 -13.13 4.14
CA THR A 196 -6.34 -14.27 4.63
C THR A 196 -5.75 -14.02 6.01
N MET A 197 -5.41 -12.76 6.33
CA MET A 197 -4.78 -12.43 7.60
C MET A 197 -5.79 -12.31 8.74
N TRP A 198 -6.96 -11.71 8.50
CA TRP A 198 -8.01 -11.59 9.51
C TRP A 198 -9.05 -12.73 9.42
N ALA A 199 -9.36 -13.34 10.55
CA ALA A 199 -10.23 -14.52 10.60
C ALA A 199 -11.72 -14.21 10.47
N GLY A 200 -12.15 -12.94 10.59
CA GLY A 200 -13.56 -12.54 10.48
C GLY A 200 -14.08 -12.51 9.03
N ASP A 201 -15.36 -12.17 8.88
CA ASP A 201 -16.03 -12.07 7.57
C ASP A 201 -16.21 -10.60 7.15
N LEU A 202 -15.24 -10.06 6.43
CA LEU A 202 -15.26 -8.67 5.92
C LEU A 202 -16.50 -8.38 5.03
N PHE A 203 -17.05 -9.41 4.38
CA PHE A 203 -18.24 -9.29 3.53
C PHE A 203 -19.53 -9.02 4.32
N GLN A 204 -19.52 -9.18 5.63
CA GLN A 204 -20.65 -8.91 6.52
C GLN A 204 -20.51 -7.59 7.30
N THR A 205 -19.41 -6.87 7.12
CA THR A 205 -19.19 -5.60 7.81
C THR A 205 -19.72 -4.41 7.02
N ASP A 206 -20.26 -3.42 7.72
CA ASP A 206 -20.49 -2.09 7.18
C ASP A 206 -19.18 -1.30 7.23
N GLY A 207 -18.83 -0.66 6.13
CA GLY A 207 -17.51 -0.09 5.94
C GLY A 207 -17.42 1.42 6.20
N TYR A 208 -16.32 1.88 6.79
CA TYR A 208 -15.98 3.30 6.80
C TYR A 208 -14.53 3.52 6.37
N LEU A 209 -14.35 4.26 5.27
CA LEU A 209 -13.02 4.66 4.80
C LEU A 209 -12.57 5.94 5.49
N LEU A 210 -11.54 5.84 6.32
CA LEU A 210 -10.81 6.96 6.92
C LEU A 210 -9.84 7.60 5.90
N LEU A 211 -10.28 7.68 4.65
CA LEU A 211 -9.54 8.07 3.45
C LEU A 211 -10.44 8.92 2.54
N PRO A 212 -9.86 9.60 1.52
CA PRO A 212 -10.62 10.23 0.46
C PRO A 212 -11.41 9.22 -0.38
N ASN A 213 -12.56 9.66 -0.90
CA ASN A 213 -13.37 8.87 -1.82
C ASN A 213 -12.55 8.36 -3.00
N PRO A 214 -12.41 7.04 -3.18
CA PRO A 214 -11.60 6.44 -4.24
C PRO A 214 -11.99 6.86 -5.65
N ALA A 215 -13.27 7.15 -5.88
CA ALA A 215 -13.77 7.62 -7.19
C ALA A 215 -13.37 9.08 -7.49
N LYS A 216 -13.09 9.88 -6.44
CA LYS A 216 -12.84 11.33 -6.53
C LYS A 216 -11.38 11.70 -6.23
N THR A 217 -10.45 10.73 -6.21
CA THR A 217 -9.04 10.98 -5.97
C THR A 217 -8.14 10.14 -6.85
N ASN A 218 -6.95 10.66 -7.15
CA ASN A 218 -5.83 9.89 -7.72
C ASN A 218 -4.69 9.69 -6.71
N VAL A 219 -4.91 10.06 -5.44
CA VAL A 219 -4.00 9.69 -4.34
C VAL A 219 -4.04 8.17 -4.18
N PHE A 220 -2.88 7.50 -4.30
CA PHE A 220 -2.80 6.05 -4.39
C PHE A 220 -3.51 5.34 -3.24
N VAL A 221 -3.25 5.74 -2.00
CA VAL A 221 -3.85 5.11 -0.81
C VAL A 221 -5.38 5.19 -0.78
N GLY A 222 -5.96 6.25 -1.33
CA GLY A 222 -7.40 6.34 -1.55
C GLY A 222 -7.84 5.52 -2.75
N LYS A 223 -7.15 5.67 -3.91
CA LYS A 223 -7.56 5.03 -5.17
C LYS A 223 -7.53 3.50 -5.12
N VAL A 224 -6.52 2.91 -4.46
CA VAL A 224 -6.39 1.45 -4.35
C VAL A 224 -7.52 0.82 -3.54
N THR A 225 -8.12 1.56 -2.60
CA THR A 225 -9.23 1.05 -1.78
C THR A 225 -10.57 1.01 -2.52
N THR A 226 -10.62 1.31 -3.84
CA THR A 226 -11.85 1.12 -4.64
C THR A 226 -12.39 -0.31 -4.50
N VAL A 227 -11.53 -1.32 -4.42
CA VAL A 227 -11.91 -2.72 -4.22
C VAL A 227 -12.74 -2.95 -2.95
N TYR A 228 -12.63 -2.08 -1.97
CA TYR A 228 -13.35 -2.21 -0.72
C TYR A 228 -14.88 -2.07 -0.88
N PHE A 229 -15.33 -1.31 -1.89
CA PHE A 229 -16.76 -1.21 -2.23
C PHE A 229 -17.35 -2.51 -2.78
N ASP A 230 -16.51 -3.38 -3.34
CA ASP A 230 -16.94 -4.69 -3.85
C ASP A 230 -16.94 -5.77 -2.75
N ILE A 231 -16.37 -5.46 -1.58
CA ILE A 231 -16.17 -6.43 -0.48
C ILE A 231 -17.10 -6.13 0.69
N ALA A 232 -16.95 -4.96 1.33
CA ALA A 232 -17.77 -4.57 2.47
C ALA A 232 -19.19 -4.16 2.03
N ARG A 233 -20.11 -4.14 2.99
CA ARG A 233 -21.45 -3.61 2.77
C ARG A 233 -21.37 -2.07 2.77
N ASP A 234 -22.41 -1.36 2.90
CA ASP A 234 -22.59 0.10 2.96
C ASP A 234 -21.30 0.90 3.34
N VAL A 235 -20.47 1.20 2.33
CA VAL A 235 -19.18 1.86 2.55
C VAL A 235 -19.34 3.36 2.54
N GLN A 236 -19.09 4.00 3.69
CA GLN A 236 -19.01 5.45 3.84
C GLN A 236 -17.55 5.93 3.91
N MET A 237 -17.30 7.22 3.79
CA MET A 237 -15.95 7.76 3.72
C MET A 237 -15.81 9.14 4.38
N ALA A 238 -14.62 9.39 4.92
CA ALA A 238 -14.33 10.62 5.66
C ALA A 238 -14.29 11.87 4.77
N ILE A 239 -13.84 11.74 3.52
CA ILE A 239 -13.69 12.85 2.57
C ILE A 239 -14.38 12.48 1.26
N ASP A 240 -15.59 13.02 1.04
CA ASP A 240 -16.38 12.80 -0.19
C ASP A 240 -16.33 14.01 -1.12
N ARG A 241 -15.14 14.50 -1.43
CA ARG A 241 -14.91 15.55 -2.44
C ARG A 241 -13.74 15.20 -3.32
N GLU A 242 -13.64 15.82 -4.47
CA GLU A 242 -12.47 15.73 -5.31
C GLU A 242 -11.24 16.30 -4.58
N LEU A 243 -10.12 15.60 -4.68
CA LEU A 243 -8.81 16.04 -4.19
C LEU A 243 -7.85 16.16 -5.36
N THR A 244 -7.48 17.42 -5.65
CA THR A 244 -6.52 17.76 -6.69
C THR A 244 -5.08 17.79 -6.16
N THR A 245 -4.10 17.71 -7.05
CA THR A 245 -2.68 17.92 -6.69
C THR A 245 -2.47 19.28 -6.04
N LYS A 246 -3.19 20.32 -6.49
CA LYS A 246 -3.15 21.68 -5.94
C LYS A 246 -3.67 21.74 -4.51
N ASP A 247 -4.76 21.02 -4.19
CA ASP A 247 -5.29 20.97 -2.81
C ASP A 247 -4.24 20.42 -1.85
N ILE A 248 -3.58 19.33 -2.25
CA ILE A 248 -2.57 18.69 -1.44
C ILE A 248 -1.33 19.57 -1.29
N GLN A 249 -0.83 20.17 -2.38
CA GLN A 249 0.31 21.10 -2.33
C GLN A 249 0.01 22.30 -1.43
N THR A 250 -1.21 22.86 -1.52
CA THR A 250 -1.63 23.97 -0.65
C THR A 250 -1.64 23.54 0.82
N ALA A 251 -2.16 22.35 1.12
CA ALA A 251 -2.16 21.81 2.48
C ALA A 251 -0.73 21.62 3.05
N MET A 252 0.24 21.29 2.20
CA MET A 252 1.64 21.08 2.60
C MET A 252 2.42 22.39 2.79
N THR A 253 2.13 23.43 2.01
CA THR A 253 2.89 24.68 1.99
C THR A 253 2.32 25.77 2.91
N SER A 254 1.12 25.58 3.48
CA SER A 254 0.42 26.58 4.30
C SER A 254 1.00 26.70 5.72
N GLY A 255 2.26 27.04 5.84
CA GLY A 255 3.02 27.03 7.11
C GLY A 255 3.32 28.40 7.77
N GLY A 256 2.76 29.56 7.30
CA GLY A 256 3.12 30.85 7.92
C GLY A 256 2.22 32.03 7.57
N GLY A 257 2.14 33.00 8.49
CA GLY A 257 1.41 34.26 8.31
C GLY A 257 -0.10 34.21 8.52
N LEU A 258 -0.80 35.34 8.27
CA LEU A 258 -2.25 35.49 8.45
C LEU A 258 -3.06 34.49 7.59
N LYS A 259 -2.60 34.25 6.36
CA LYS A 259 -3.21 33.25 5.45
C LYS A 259 -3.10 31.83 5.99
N GLY A 260 -1.96 31.49 6.59
CA GLY A 260 -1.76 30.19 7.24
C GLY A 260 -2.66 29.99 8.46
N ARG A 261 -2.91 31.04 9.26
CA ARG A 261 -3.84 31.00 10.41
C ARG A 261 -5.30 30.79 9.96
N ILE A 262 -5.74 31.48 8.91
CA ILE A 262 -7.09 31.30 8.35
C ILE A 262 -7.22 29.88 7.78
N PHE A 263 -6.23 29.42 7.05
CA PHE A 263 -6.23 28.09 6.47
C PHE A 263 -6.25 26.99 7.55
N SER A 264 -5.44 27.12 8.62
CA SER A 264 -5.45 26.17 9.73
C SER A 264 -6.79 26.18 10.49
N PHE A 265 -7.42 27.33 10.63
CA PHE A 265 -8.76 27.42 11.25
C PHE A 265 -9.82 26.69 10.42
N VAL A 266 -9.81 26.87 9.11
CA VAL A 266 -10.74 26.17 8.20
C VAL A 266 -10.45 24.67 8.20
N GLN A 267 -9.20 24.26 8.15
CA GLN A 267 -8.82 22.84 8.24
C GLN A 267 -9.25 22.21 9.56
N ASN A 268 -9.05 22.88 10.69
CA ASN A 268 -9.47 22.38 11.99
C ASN A 268 -11.00 22.24 12.08
N ARG A 269 -11.77 23.15 11.44
CA ARG A 269 -13.23 23.04 11.38
C ARG A 269 -13.68 21.86 10.53
N ILE A 270 -13.04 21.64 9.38
CA ILE A 270 -13.31 20.49 8.49
C ILE A 270 -12.99 19.19 9.23
N GLN A 271 -11.84 19.13 9.90
CA GLN A 271 -11.42 17.95 10.66
C GLN A 271 -12.39 17.64 11.80
N ARG A 272 -12.85 18.65 12.57
CA ARG A 272 -13.85 18.44 13.62
C ARG A 272 -15.14 17.87 13.06
N LYS A 273 -15.69 18.49 12.00
CA LYS A 273 -16.92 17.99 11.36
C LYS A 273 -16.76 16.54 10.89
N MET A 274 -15.61 16.20 10.33
CA MET A 274 -15.31 14.83 9.89
C MET A 274 -15.27 13.85 11.06
N ILE A 275 -14.64 14.23 12.17
CA ILE A 275 -14.62 13.43 13.41
C ILE A 275 -16.04 13.23 13.94
N ASP A 276 -16.85 14.28 14.01
CA ASP A 276 -18.23 14.21 14.47
C ASP A 276 -19.07 13.25 13.58
N GLN A 277 -18.91 13.30 12.26
CA GLN A 277 -19.57 12.38 11.32
C GLN A 277 -19.18 10.91 11.54
N ILE A 278 -17.90 10.64 11.83
CA ILE A 278 -17.44 9.28 12.14
C ILE A 278 -18.06 8.81 13.44
N ILE A 279 -18.10 9.65 14.46
CA ILE A 279 -18.71 9.31 15.77
C ILE A 279 -20.21 9.03 15.61
N GLU A 280 -20.94 9.87 14.90
CA GLU A 280 -22.37 9.64 14.59
C GLU A 280 -22.60 8.32 13.85
N TRP A 281 -21.67 7.94 12.96
CA TRP A 281 -21.73 6.67 12.25
C TRP A 281 -21.48 5.49 13.21
N LEU A 282 -20.47 5.58 14.08
CA LEU A 282 -20.18 4.58 15.10
C LEU A 282 -21.37 4.39 16.07
N GLU A 283 -21.95 5.48 16.59
CA GLU A 283 -23.13 5.42 17.47
C GLU A 283 -24.33 4.70 16.83
N ARG A 284 -24.55 4.93 15.50
CA ARG A 284 -25.65 4.26 14.81
C ARG A 284 -25.44 2.75 14.70
N HIS A 285 -24.17 2.33 14.46
CA HIS A 285 -23.86 0.91 14.29
C HIS A 285 -23.82 0.19 15.64
N ASP A 286 -23.34 0.82 16.68
CA ASP A 286 -23.38 0.29 18.04
C ASP A 286 -24.81 0.03 18.52
N LYS A 287 -25.73 0.98 18.31
CA LYS A 287 -27.17 0.85 18.69
C LYS A 287 -27.87 -0.35 18.05
N VAL A 288 -27.42 -0.83 16.91
CA VAL A 288 -28.03 -1.97 16.20
C VAL A 288 -27.20 -3.25 16.29
N GLY A 289 -26.11 -3.25 17.05
CA GLY A 289 -25.18 -4.39 17.14
C GLY A 289 -24.54 -4.71 15.80
N GLY A 290 -24.18 -3.66 15.03
CA GLY A 290 -23.62 -3.78 13.68
C GLY A 290 -22.16 -4.22 13.70
N LYS A 291 -21.79 -5.06 12.74
CA LYS A 291 -20.38 -5.41 12.48
C LYS A 291 -19.76 -4.36 11.58
N ILE A 292 -18.62 -3.81 11.98
CA ILE A 292 -18.00 -2.70 11.27
C ILE A 292 -16.58 -3.01 10.80
N SER A 293 -16.17 -2.32 9.74
CA SER A 293 -14.78 -2.29 9.29
C SER A 293 -14.33 -0.86 9.05
N LEU A 294 -13.26 -0.46 9.75
CA LEU A 294 -12.64 0.85 9.64
C LEU A 294 -11.32 0.71 8.88
N VAL A 295 -11.20 1.36 7.72
CA VAL A 295 -10.02 1.22 6.87
C VAL A 295 -9.40 2.58 6.60
N GLY A 296 -8.11 2.77 6.90
CA GLY A 296 -7.39 3.96 6.46
C GLY A 296 -6.37 4.54 7.43
N ALA A 297 -6.29 5.87 7.50
CA ALA A 297 -5.20 6.55 8.18
C ALA A 297 -5.29 6.45 9.72
N PRO A 298 -4.25 5.93 10.41
CA PRO A 298 -4.28 5.73 11.86
C PRO A 298 -4.48 7.05 12.63
N TYR A 299 -3.91 8.16 12.16
CA TYR A 299 -4.05 9.45 12.84
C TYR A 299 -5.50 9.97 12.89
N LEU A 300 -6.33 9.64 11.90
CA LEU A 300 -7.73 10.08 11.89
C LEU A 300 -8.53 9.31 12.95
N LEU A 301 -8.34 7.99 13.00
CA LEU A 301 -8.95 7.15 14.04
C LEU A 301 -8.46 7.55 15.44
N TYR A 302 -7.17 7.88 15.59
CA TYR A 302 -6.62 8.40 16.82
C TYR A 302 -7.39 9.63 17.31
N PHE A 303 -7.64 10.63 16.47
CA PHE A 303 -8.41 11.81 16.86
C PHE A 303 -9.88 11.52 17.19
N VAL A 304 -10.49 10.54 16.52
CA VAL A 304 -11.83 10.04 16.87
C VAL A 304 -11.82 9.46 18.29
N MET A 305 -10.87 8.57 18.59
CA MET A 305 -10.75 7.96 19.91
C MET A 305 -10.44 8.98 21.02
N GLN A 306 -9.57 9.97 20.74
CA GLN A 306 -9.30 11.06 21.70
C GLN A 306 -10.57 11.86 22.02
N LYS A 307 -11.41 12.14 21.01
CA LYS A 307 -12.67 12.86 21.27
C LYS A 307 -13.65 11.99 22.05
N LEU A 308 -13.81 10.71 21.70
CA LEU A 308 -14.66 9.77 22.45
C LEU A 308 -14.26 9.71 23.93
N GLN A 309 -12.97 9.56 24.21
CA GLN A 309 -12.46 9.54 25.58
C GLN A 309 -12.72 10.87 26.33
N ALA A 310 -12.55 12.02 25.66
CA ALA A 310 -12.82 13.32 26.24
C ALA A 310 -14.31 13.52 26.56
N ASP A 311 -15.19 12.93 25.78
CA ASP A 311 -16.65 12.97 25.95
C ASP A 311 -17.16 11.85 26.91
N GLY A 312 -16.25 11.00 27.43
CA GLY A 312 -16.59 9.85 28.28
C GLY A 312 -17.36 8.75 27.57
N MET A 313 -17.17 8.62 26.25
CA MET A 313 -17.86 7.66 25.39
C MET A 313 -16.94 6.48 25.04
N SER A 314 -17.52 5.30 24.96
CA SER A 314 -16.89 4.08 24.40
C SER A 314 -17.95 3.22 23.72
N PHE A 315 -17.51 2.33 22.85
CA PHE A 315 -18.34 1.36 22.13
C PHE A 315 -17.86 -0.06 22.45
N ASP A 316 -18.68 -1.06 22.13
CA ASP A 316 -18.37 -2.47 22.35
C ASP A 316 -18.61 -3.29 21.06
N PHE A 317 -17.88 -2.93 20.00
CA PHE A 317 -17.83 -3.70 18.76
C PHE A 317 -16.98 -4.97 18.99
N ASP A 318 -17.51 -6.13 18.64
CA ASP A 318 -16.92 -7.44 18.91
C ASP A 318 -15.81 -7.88 17.90
N ALA A 319 -15.43 -9.16 18.00
CA ALA A 319 -14.41 -9.80 17.16
C ALA A 319 -14.80 -9.89 15.66
N ASP A 320 -16.07 -9.70 15.33
CA ASP A 320 -16.55 -9.65 13.93
C ASP A 320 -16.37 -8.27 13.29
N SER A 321 -15.81 -7.32 14.04
CA SER A 321 -15.43 -5.99 13.57
C SER A 321 -13.92 -5.87 13.41
N VAL A 322 -13.44 -5.02 12.48
CA VAL A 322 -12.02 -4.93 12.14
C VAL A 322 -11.58 -3.48 11.91
N VAL A 323 -10.36 -3.20 12.30
CA VAL A 323 -9.63 -1.96 11.96
C VAL A 323 -8.42 -2.33 11.12
N VAL A 324 -8.29 -1.75 9.92
CA VAL A 324 -7.10 -1.89 9.07
C VAL A 324 -6.52 -0.50 8.85
N THR A 325 -5.41 -0.21 9.50
CA THR A 325 -4.71 1.08 9.33
C THR A 325 -3.59 0.98 8.31
N GLY A 326 -3.29 2.11 7.66
CA GLY A 326 -2.19 2.19 6.71
C GLY A 326 -1.88 3.62 6.27
N GLY A 327 -0.76 3.79 5.57
CA GLY A 327 -0.33 5.08 5.05
C GLY A 327 0.37 5.97 6.10
N GLY A 328 0.61 5.47 7.30
CA GLY A 328 1.39 6.11 8.37
C GLY A 328 0.75 7.39 8.96
N TRP A 329 1.46 8.00 9.90
CA TRP A 329 1.01 9.20 10.64
C TRP A 329 1.23 10.51 9.88
N LYS A 330 2.02 10.50 8.78
CA LYS A 330 2.27 11.64 7.87
C LYS A 330 2.67 12.91 8.63
N VAL A 331 1.95 14.00 8.37
CA VAL A 331 2.18 15.30 9.03
C VAL A 331 1.84 15.29 10.54
N ARG A 332 1.31 14.21 11.06
CA ARG A 332 0.97 14.00 12.49
C ARG A 332 1.98 13.10 13.21
N GLU A 333 3.19 12.98 12.69
CA GLU A 333 4.25 12.15 13.30
C GLU A 333 4.58 12.55 14.75
N ASN A 334 4.34 13.80 15.12
CA ASN A 334 4.50 14.33 16.49
C ASN A 334 3.51 13.73 17.52
N VAL A 335 2.42 13.12 17.07
CA VAL A 335 1.43 12.43 17.92
C VAL A 335 1.39 10.93 17.66
N ARG A 336 2.36 10.41 16.87
CA ARG A 336 2.48 8.98 16.61
C ARG A 336 2.61 8.22 17.91
N MET A 337 1.81 7.16 18.04
CA MET A 337 1.94 6.21 19.12
C MET A 337 2.42 4.86 18.61
N PRO A 338 3.10 4.06 19.47
CA PRO A 338 3.50 2.70 19.12
C PRO A 338 2.29 1.85 18.68
N VAL A 339 2.50 0.96 17.72
CA VAL A 339 1.42 0.11 17.17
C VAL A 339 0.69 -0.67 18.26
N LYS A 340 1.43 -1.19 19.24
CA LYS A 340 0.86 -1.91 20.39
C LYS A 340 -0.10 -1.03 21.21
N ASP A 341 0.29 0.20 21.50
CA ASP A 341 -0.53 1.12 22.28
C ASP A 341 -1.78 1.57 21.50
N PHE A 342 -1.63 1.75 20.19
CA PHE A 342 -2.74 2.05 19.29
C PHE A 342 -3.78 0.92 19.27
N ARG A 343 -3.36 -0.33 19.15
CA ARG A 343 -4.24 -1.52 19.17
C ARG A 343 -4.98 -1.61 20.50
N LYS A 344 -4.26 -1.43 21.62
CA LYS A 344 -4.86 -1.38 22.94
C LYS A 344 -5.90 -0.27 23.05
N GLN A 345 -5.61 0.94 22.55
CA GLN A 345 -6.56 2.06 22.59
C GLN A 345 -7.80 1.76 21.73
N VAL A 346 -7.66 1.13 20.57
CA VAL A 346 -8.79 0.66 19.74
C VAL A 346 -9.67 -0.29 20.56
N HIS A 347 -9.08 -1.27 21.25
CA HIS A 347 -9.82 -2.17 22.10
C HIS A 347 -10.52 -1.43 23.26
N ASP A 348 -9.80 -0.59 23.99
CA ASP A 348 -10.33 0.11 25.17
C ASP A 348 -11.48 1.09 24.84
N VAL A 349 -11.48 1.66 23.61
CA VAL A 349 -12.46 2.70 23.21
C VAL A 349 -13.58 2.14 22.32
N LEU A 350 -13.27 1.19 21.46
CA LEU A 350 -14.21 0.66 20.47
C LEU A 350 -14.67 -0.78 20.77
N GLY A 351 -14.06 -1.47 21.74
CA GLY A 351 -14.36 -2.88 22.03
C GLY A 351 -13.82 -3.88 21.01
N ILE A 352 -13.23 -3.40 19.92
CA ILE A 352 -12.67 -4.26 18.86
C ILE A 352 -11.40 -4.93 19.39
N PRO A 353 -11.29 -6.29 19.35
CA PRO A 353 -10.12 -6.99 19.85
C PRO A 353 -8.82 -6.56 19.18
N GLU A 354 -7.72 -6.56 19.93
CA GLU A 354 -6.40 -6.21 19.39
C GLU A 354 -6.02 -7.09 18.18
N THR A 355 -6.44 -8.35 18.14
CA THR A 355 -6.25 -9.27 17.01
C THR A 355 -7.02 -8.89 15.75
N SER A 356 -8.04 -8.03 15.89
CA SER A 356 -8.81 -7.47 14.78
C SER A 356 -8.39 -6.04 14.44
N CYS A 357 -7.27 -5.54 14.99
CA CYS A 357 -6.65 -4.26 14.64
C CYS A 357 -5.32 -4.51 13.93
N LEU A 358 -5.30 -4.38 12.61
CA LEU A 358 -4.17 -4.67 11.75
C LEU A 358 -3.55 -3.39 11.21
N ASP A 359 -2.22 -3.36 11.10
CA ASP A 359 -1.52 -2.29 10.39
C ASP A 359 -1.02 -2.78 9.03
N LEU A 360 -0.92 -1.87 8.07
CA LEU A 360 -0.59 -2.14 6.69
C LEU A 360 0.52 -1.19 6.22
N TYR A 361 1.58 -1.74 5.66
CA TYR A 361 2.62 -1.00 4.99
C TYR A 361 2.55 -1.21 3.48
N GLY A 362 2.54 -0.12 2.75
CA GLY A 362 2.56 -0.08 1.31
C GLY A 362 2.88 1.33 0.81
N MET A 363 3.26 1.43 -0.45
CA MET A 363 3.64 2.68 -1.07
C MET A 363 3.12 2.78 -2.51
N VAL A 364 3.11 4.00 -3.05
CA VAL A 364 2.63 4.22 -4.43
C VAL A 364 3.53 3.56 -5.47
N GLU A 365 4.79 3.32 -5.13
CA GLU A 365 5.77 2.64 -5.98
C GLU A 365 5.60 1.12 -6.05
N GLY A 366 4.77 0.50 -5.17
CA GLY A 366 4.48 -0.93 -5.13
C GLY A 366 3.02 -1.26 -5.42
N ASN A 367 2.72 -2.52 -5.69
CA ASN A 367 1.36 -3.06 -5.85
C ASN A 367 1.03 -4.11 -4.79
N GLU A 368 2.01 -4.52 -4.02
CA GLU A 368 1.87 -5.42 -2.87
C GLU A 368 1.77 -4.63 -1.57
N PHE A 369 1.14 -5.25 -0.60
CA PHE A 369 0.95 -4.67 0.74
C PHE A 369 1.42 -5.67 1.79
N MET A 370 2.21 -5.18 2.73
CA MET A 370 2.69 -5.95 3.86
C MET A 370 1.73 -5.74 5.01
N LEU A 371 1.14 -6.82 5.51
CA LEU A 371 0.08 -6.74 6.50
C LEU A 371 0.55 -7.33 7.84
N GLN A 372 0.25 -6.63 8.91
CA GLN A 372 0.55 -7.09 10.27
C GLN A 372 -0.27 -8.34 10.60
N CYS A 373 0.35 -9.31 11.24
CA CYS A 373 -0.37 -10.48 11.73
C CYS A 373 -1.34 -10.11 12.87
N PRO A 374 -2.44 -10.88 13.08
CA PRO A 374 -3.38 -10.68 14.17
C PRO A 374 -2.73 -10.68 15.56
N GLU A 375 -1.63 -11.41 15.71
CA GLU A 375 -0.81 -11.44 16.91
C GLU A 375 -0.11 -10.10 17.20
N GLY A 376 -0.07 -9.22 16.19
CA GLY A 376 0.29 -7.81 16.37
C GLY A 376 1.77 -7.48 16.40
N HIS A 377 2.63 -8.31 15.81
CA HIS A 377 4.06 -8.17 15.99
C HIS A 377 4.79 -7.68 14.74
N TYR A 378 4.55 -8.31 13.57
CA TYR A 378 5.34 -8.06 12.37
C TYR A 378 4.47 -7.87 11.14
N LEU A 379 5.00 -7.15 10.15
CA LEU A 379 4.42 -6.96 8.83
C LEU A 379 4.88 -8.10 7.92
N HIS A 380 3.96 -8.99 7.56
CA HIS A 380 4.23 -10.10 6.66
C HIS A 380 4.27 -9.66 5.21
N VAL A 381 5.27 -10.13 4.49
CA VAL A 381 5.45 -9.86 3.05
C VAL A 381 4.68 -10.92 2.24
N PRO A 382 3.92 -10.56 1.20
CA PRO A 382 3.35 -11.53 0.26
C PRO A 382 4.45 -12.06 -0.67
N TYR A 383 5.28 -12.96 -0.13
CA TYR A 383 6.58 -13.34 -0.68
C TYR A 383 6.54 -14.24 -1.93
N THR A 384 5.38 -14.62 -2.42
CA THR A 384 5.24 -15.22 -3.75
C THR A 384 5.37 -14.20 -4.87
N VAL A 385 4.98 -12.94 -4.63
CA VAL A 385 4.95 -11.84 -5.60
C VAL A 385 5.94 -10.72 -5.31
N CYS A 386 6.47 -10.67 -4.08
CA CYS A 386 7.39 -9.63 -3.62
C CYS A 386 8.67 -10.24 -3.05
N LYS A 387 9.84 -9.75 -3.48
CA LYS A 387 11.13 -10.00 -2.83
C LYS A 387 11.53 -8.78 -2.03
N PRO A 388 11.39 -8.78 -0.69
CA PRO A 388 11.90 -7.71 0.15
C PRO A 388 13.43 -7.82 0.24
N ILE A 389 14.09 -6.69 0.33
CA ILE A 389 15.54 -6.56 0.46
C ILE A 389 15.82 -5.46 1.47
N VAL A 390 16.72 -5.70 2.39
CA VAL A 390 17.27 -4.64 3.25
C VAL A 390 18.72 -4.42 2.86
N LEU A 391 19.08 -3.18 2.62
CA LEU A 391 20.41 -2.79 2.17
C LEU A 391 21.13 -2.01 3.28
N ASN A 392 22.39 -2.38 3.53
CA ASN A 392 23.28 -1.65 4.42
C ASN A 392 23.76 -0.32 3.79
N GLU A 393 24.70 0.37 4.43
CA GLU A 393 25.25 1.65 3.95
C GLU A 393 25.99 1.54 2.62
N ASP A 394 26.57 0.37 2.32
CA ASP A 394 27.28 0.09 1.05
C ASP A 394 26.32 -0.38 -0.07
N LEU A 395 25.01 -0.34 0.16
CA LEU A 395 23.97 -0.87 -0.74
C LEU A 395 24.11 -2.37 -1.02
N ALA A 396 24.76 -3.11 -0.16
CA ALA A 396 24.80 -4.57 -0.15
C ALA A 396 23.67 -5.12 0.73
N PRO A 397 23.20 -6.37 0.52
CA PRO A 397 22.24 -7.00 1.40
C PRO A 397 22.70 -6.99 2.87
N ALA A 398 21.85 -6.46 3.75
CA ALA A 398 22.09 -6.44 5.19
C ALA A 398 21.87 -7.82 5.81
N GLN A 399 22.42 -8.03 7.02
CA GLN A 399 22.17 -9.24 7.77
C GLN A 399 20.76 -9.24 8.38
N GLU A 400 20.25 -10.42 8.73
CA GLU A 400 18.98 -10.57 9.42
C GLU A 400 18.94 -9.72 10.70
N GLY A 401 17.86 -8.95 10.88
CA GLY A 401 17.67 -8.05 12.02
C GLY A 401 18.52 -6.78 12.00
N GLU A 402 19.39 -6.59 11.02
CA GLU A 402 20.12 -5.34 10.83
C GLU A 402 19.18 -4.25 10.30
N LEU A 403 19.33 -3.03 10.86
CA LEU A 403 18.58 -1.86 10.36
C LEU A 403 19.21 -1.36 9.05
N GLY A 404 18.46 -1.40 7.99
CA GLY A 404 18.96 -0.94 6.69
C GLY A 404 17.87 -0.29 5.84
N ARG A 405 18.24 0.13 4.65
CA ARG A 405 17.33 0.75 3.69
C ARG A 405 16.46 -0.30 3.04
N PHE A 406 15.15 -0.06 3.06
CA PHE A 406 14.20 -0.98 2.43
C PHE A 406 14.25 -0.86 0.91
N ALA A 407 14.31 -2.00 0.26
CA ALA A 407 14.15 -2.15 -1.18
C ALA A 407 13.27 -3.38 -1.47
N PHE A 408 12.73 -3.45 -2.68
CA PHE A 408 11.90 -4.59 -3.07
C PHE A 408 11.89 -4.81 -4.58
N LEU A 409 11.57 -6.04 -4.96
CA LEU A 409 11.24 -6.43 -6.34
C LEU A 409 9.77 -6.83 -6.37
N ASP A 410 8.94 -6.04 -7.06
CA ASP A 410 7.50 -6.24 -7.20
C ASP A 410 7.20 -6.93 -8.54
N ALA A 411 6.74 -8.18 -8.49
CA ALA A 411 6.36 -8.93 -9.68
C ALA A 411 5.01 -8.45 -10.27
N LEU A 412 4.16 -7.78 -9.47
CA LEU A 412 2.85 -7.29 -9.91
C LEU A 412 2.95 -5.98 -10.68
N ALA A 413 4.07 -5.27 -10.61
CA ALA A 413 4.32 -4.01 -11.32
C ALA A 413 4.52 -4.26 -12.83
N GLY A 414 3.47 -4.65 -13.55
CA GLY A 414 3.56 -4.95 -14.99
C GLY A 414 3.68 -3.72 -15.89
N SER A 415 3.29 -2.54 -15.44
CA SER A 415 3.21 -1.31 -16.24
C SER A 415 4.38 -0.34 -16.02
N TYR A 416 5.28 -0.60 -15.10
CA TYR A 416 6.46 0.22 -14.80
C TYR A 416 7.47 -0.66 -14.06
N PRO A 417 8.79 -0.35 -14.12
CA PRO A 417 9.78 -1.15 -13.40
C PRO A 417 9.62 -0.98 -11.88
N GLY A 418 8.99 -1.94 -11.23
CA GLY A 418 8.71 -1.96 -9.79
C GLY A 418 9.84 -2.55 -8.94
N PHE A 419 11.09 -2.27 -9.27
CA PHE A 419 12.30 -2.72 -8.57
C PHE A 419 12.94 -1.53 -7.87
N ILE A 420 12.59 -1.31 -6.62
CA ILE A 420 12.71 0.01 -5.98
C ILE A 420 13.63 -0.02 -4.76
N ILE A 421 14.50 0.99 -4.63
CA ILE A 421 15.11 1.37 -3.35
C ILE A 421 14.29 2.53 -2.79
N THR A 422 13.77 2.35 -1.57
CA THR A 422 12.93 3.34 -0.91
C THR A 422 13.72 4.30 -0.03
N GLY A 423 13.07 5.36 0.43
CA GLY A 423 13.59 6.24 1.48
C GLY A 423 13.31 5.74 2.91
N ASP A 424 12.82 4.52 3.09
CA ASP A 424 12.46 3.96 4.39
C ASP A 424 13.56 3.04 4.94
N GLN A 425 13.69 2.98 6.26
CA GLN A 425 14.57 2.05 6.97
C GLN A 425 13.73 1.05 7.75
N VAL A 426 14.12 -0.22 7.66
CA VAL A 426 13.44 -1.35 8.28
C VAL A 426 14.45 -2.35 8.85
N ARG A 427 13.96 -3.22 9.76
CA ARG A 427 14.59 -4.48 10.08
C ARG A 427 13.75 -5.60 9.48
N MET A 428 14.40 -6.60 8.92
CA MET A 428 13.75 -7.75 8.32
C MET A 428 14.23 -9.02 9.00
N PHE A 429 13.31 -9.97 9.17
CA PHE A 429 13.56 -11.31 9.67
C PHE A 429 13.05 -12.33 8.66
N GLU A 430 13.69 -13.51 8.60
CA GLU A 430 13.33 -14.55 7.65
C GLU A 430 11.94 -15.14 7.93
N HIS A 431 11.51 -15.09 9.19
CA HIS A 431 10.18 -15.54 9.64
C HIS A 431 9.73 -14.75 10.87
N CYS A 432 8.42 -14.74 11.11
CA CYS A 432 7.88 -14.12 12.32
C CYS A 432 8.26 -14.96 13.55
N PRO A 433 8.89 -14.35 14.58
CA PRO A 433 9.25 -15.09 15.79
C PRO A 433 8.05 -15.39 16.71
N VAL A 434 6.85 -14.97 16.37
CA VAL A 434 5.67 -15.02 17.24
C VAL A 434 4.54 -15.85 16.65
N CYS A 435 4.30 -15.78 15.34
CA CYS A 435 3.30 -16.61 14.67
C CYS A 435 3.99 -17.62 13.73
N ASP A 436 3.30 -18.72 13.43
CA ASP A 436 3.83 -19.83 12.63
C ASP A 436 3.76 -19.57 11.11
N ARG A 437 3.45 -18.35 10.66
CA ARG A 437 3.40 -18.04 9.23
C ARG A 437 4.81 -17.99 8.66
N PRO A 438 5.09 -18.76 7.61
CA PRO A 438 6.40 -18.75 6.96
C PRO A 438 6.63 -17.44 6.16
N GLY A 439 7.88 -17.22 5.77
CA GLY A 439 8.29 -16.10 4.92
C GLY A 439 8.75 -14.87 5.68
N PRO A 440 9.36 -13.92 4.95
CA PRO A 440 9.99 -12.75 5.54
C PRO A 440 8.99 -11.77 6.13
N VAL A 441 9.42 -11.12 7.22
CA VAL A 441 8.64 -10.12 7.95
C VAL A 441 9.47 -8.87 8.23
N LEU A 442 8.79 -7.72 8.30
CA LEU A 442 9.40 -6.45 8.70
C LEU A 442 8.92 -6.06 10.10
N GLU A 443 9.78 -5.37 10.86
CA GLU A 443 9.32 -4.66 12.05
C GLU A 443 8.26 -3.62 11.68
N PRO A 444 7.19 -3.46 12.48
CA PRO A 444 6.10 -2.51 12.15
C PRO A 444 6.51 -1.04 12.30
N GLU A 445 7.58 -0.76 13.04
CA GLU A 445 8.09 0.59 13.29
C GLU A 445 9.00 1.09 12.16
N ILE A 446 8.43 1.19 10.96
CA ILE A 446 9.14 1.70 9.78
C ILE A 446 9.45 3.18 9.94
N ARG A 447 10.67 3.59 9.62
CA ARG A 447 11.17 4.95 9.79
C ARG A 447 11.67 5.51 8.46
N ARG A 448 11.60 6.84 8.31
CA ARG A 448 12.30 7.51 7.22
C ARG A 448 13.81 7.54 7.51
N ALA A 449 14.62 7.18 6.52
CA ALA A 449 16.07 7.34 6.60
C ALA A 449 16.42 8.81 6.81
N LYS A 450 17.26 9.06 7.82
CA LYS A 450 17.85 10.39 8.04
C LYS A 450 19.13 10.46 7.20
N GLY A 451 19.29 11.51 6.37
CA GLY A 451 20.52 11.75 5.66
C GLY A 451 20.40 11.71 4.14
N GLU A 452 21.55 11.78 3.48
CA GLU A 452 21.63 11.98 2.04
C GLU A 452 20.94 10.88 1.25
N GLU A 453 20.07 11.32 0.39
CA GLU A 453 19.45 10.54 -0.68
C GLU A 453 20.53 9.81 -1.48
N ILE A 454 20.21 8.68 -2.09
CA ILE A 454 21.08 7.99 -3.05
C ILE A 454 21.21 8.89 -4.29
N ARG A 455 21.99 9.98 -4.17
CA ARG A 455 22.07 11.04 -5.18
C ARG A 455 22.71 10.56 -6.47
N GLY A 456 23.74 9.72 -6.37
CA GLY A 456 24.50 9.27 -7.54
C GLY A 456 23.68 8.46 -8.53
N CYS A 457 23.02 7.41 -8.09
CA CYS A 457 22.18 6.56 -8.96
C CYS A 457 20.93 7.29 -9.46
N ALA A 458 20.31 8.12 -8.60
CA ALA A 458 19.15 8.92 -8.99
C ALA A 458 19.51 9.99 -10.02
N GLU A 459 20.71 10.60 -9.94
CA GLU A 459 21.19 11.59 -10.92
C GLU A 459 21.49 10.96 -12.27
N GLU A 460 22.06 9.75 -12.30
CA GLU A 460 22.29 9.00 -13.54
C GLU A 460 20.97 8.68 -14.25
N LEU A 461 20.00 8.16 -13.49
CA LEU A 461 18.65 7.87 -14.00
C LEU A 461 17.93 9.13 -14.46
N ARG A 462 18.09 10.25 -13.74
CA ARG A 462 17.55 11.54 -14.16
C ARG A 462 18.09 11.97 -15.50
N ARG A 463 19.40 11.84 -15.72
CA ARG A 463 20.04 12.17 -17.01
C ARG A 463 19.51 11.31 -18.13
N THR A 464 19.33 10.02 -17.90
CA THR A 464 18.75 9.10 -18.88
C THR A 464 17.29 9.46 -19.19
N LEU A 465 16.47 9.77 -18.18
CA LEU A 465 15.09 10.23 -18.37
C LEU A 465 14.97 11.60 -19.03
N ALA A 466 15.96 12.50 -18.86
CA ALA A 466 15.92 13.88 -19.33
C ALA A 466 16.55 14.09 -20.73
N ARG A 467 17.32 13.14 -21.27
CA ARG A 467 18.09 13.31 -22.50
C ARG A 467 17.27 13.73 -23.73
N ASP A 468 15.99 13.38 -23.78
CA ASP A 468 15.12 13.73 -24.93
C ASP A 468 14.28 15.00 -24.71
N PHE A 469 14.40 15.67 -23.55
CA PHE A 469 13.72 16.95 -23.32
C PHE A 469 14.57 18.16 -23.75
N SER A 470 15.84 17.95 -24.11
CA SER A 470 16.79 18.99 -24.54
C SER A 470 17.01 19.05 -26.04
N GLY A 471 16.25 18.30 -26.82
CA GLY A 471 16.32 18.28 -28.28
C GLY A 471 15.03 18.85 -28.88
N ASP A 472 15.01 20.20 -29.01
CA ASP A 472 14.50 21.03 -30.11
C ASP A 472 14.86 22.50 -29.83
#